data_7629099da6d2945aff9336b2bce36037
#
_entry.id   7629099da6d2945aff9336b2bce36037
#
_cell.length_a   1.000
_cell.length_b   1.000
_cell.length_c   1.000
_cell.angle_alpha   90.00
_cell.angle_beta   90.00
_cell.angle_gamma   90.00
#
_symmetry.space_group_name_H-M   'P 1'
#
loop_
_entity.id
_entity.type
_entity.pdbx_description
1 polymer ?
#
loop_
_entity_poly.entity_id
_entity_poly.type
_entity_poly.pdbx_seq_one_letter_code
_entity_poly.pdbx_strand_id
1 'polypeptide(L)'
;AHGGRVFEVYKFRSMRAQDGSIHVSAKKDDDRITKVGHIIRKFRIDELPQLINVLKSDMSIVGPRPEMLENVEKYTDDLPEFRYRLRAKAGLTGLAQIYGKYNTSPRDKLIMDLAYIQQYSVWLDLKLILRTALVLLTPEESTEAFEDKKTEEKA
;
A
#
# COMPACT_ATOMS: atom_id res chain seq x y z
N ALA A 1 3.54 3.70 12.08
CA ALA A 1 3.41 2.66 13.12
C ALA A 1 2.26 3.00 14.07
N HIS A 2 1.86 2.06 14.90
CA HIS A 2 0.84 2.26 15.94
C HIS A 2 1.14 3.51 16.78
N GLY A 3 0.12 4.34 17.02
CA GLY A 3 0.28 5.59 17.76
C GLY A 3 1.04 6.71 17.01
N GLY A 4 1.18 6.60 15.68
CA GLY A 4 1.86 7.64 14.88
C GLY A 4 3.39 7.55 14.86
N ARG A 5 4.01 6.51 15.46
CA ARG A 5 5.47 6.35 15.42
C ARG A 5 5.97 6.21 13.97
N VAL A 6 6.92 7.04 13.59
CA VAL A 6 7.59 7.00 12.28
C VAL A 6 8.60 5.85 12.25
N PHE A 7 8.74 5.19 11.10
CA PHE A 7 9.74 4.15 10.86
C PHE A 7 10.10 4.11 9.37
N GLU A 8 11.26 3.57 9.07
CA GLU A 8 11.72 3.38 7.70
C GLU A 8 11.17 2.08 7.12
N VAL A 9 10.59 2.16 5.92
CA VAL A 9 10.05 1.01 5.20
C VAL A 9 11.12 0.43 4.28
N TYR A 10 11.47 -0.83 4.47
CA TYR A 10 12.43 -1.53 3.60
C TYR A 10 11.77 -1.93 2.28
N LYS A 11 12.43 -1.60 1.16
CA LYS A 11 11.99 -1.94 -0.19
C LYS A 11 13.17 -2.25 -1.10
N PHE A 12 12.98 -3.19 -2.05
CA PHE A 12 13.94 -3.29 -3.14
C PHE A 12 13.82 -2.08 -4.06
N ARG A 13 14.98 -1.63 -4.55
CA ARG A 13 15.04 -0.54 -5.52
C ARG A 13 14.50 -1.03 -6.87
N SER A 14 13.38 -0.50 -7.31
CA SER A 14 12.75 -0.78 -8.61
C SER A 14 12.91 0.36 -9.60
N MET A 15 13.48 1.50 -9.16
CA MET A 15 13.60 2.73 -9.94
C MET A 15 15.05 3.19 -10.01
N ARG A 16 15.40 3.93 -11.07
CA ARG A 16 16.70 4.62 -11.17
C ARG A 16 16.79 5.71 -10.09
N ALA A 17 17.97 5.87 -9.49
CA ALA A 17 18.22 6.98 -8.60
C ALA A 17 18.22 8.28 -9.43
N GLN A 18 17.57 9.30 -8.92
CA GLN A 18 17.61 10.65 -9.49
C GLN A 18 18.24 11.56 -8.44
N ASP A 19 19.33 12.23 -8.82
CA ASP A 19 20.01 13.15 -7.92
C ASP A 19 19.06 14.29 -7.55
N GLY A 20 18.90 14.53 -6.23
CA GLY A 20 18.20 15.67 -5.68
C GLY A 20 16.67 15.65 -5.77
N SER A 21 16.04 14.55 -6.11
CA SER A 21 14.59 14.50 -6.21
C SER A 21 13.91 14.27 -4.88
N ILE A 22 12.99 15.15 -4.55
CA ILE A 22 11.91 14.95 -3.58
C ILE A 22 11.31 13.55 -3.77
N HIS A 23 11.01 12.84 -2.68
CA HIS A 23 10.36 11.52 -2.70
C HIS A 23 8.93 11.63 -3.27
N VAL A 24 8.82 11.75 -4.58
CA VAL A 24 7.52 11.76 -5.27
C VAL A 24 7.06 10.33 -5.48
N SER A 25 5.81 10.05 -5.10
CA SER A 25 5.17 8.77 -5.40
C SER A 25 5.23 8.48 -6.91
N ALA A 26 5.70 7.29 -7.27
CA ALA A 26 5.80 6.89 -8.68
C ALA A 26 4.41 6.84 -9.33
N LYS A 27 4.28 7.40 -10.53
CA LYS A 27 3.12 7.18 -11.39
C LYS A 27 3.23 5.80 -12.06
N LYS A 28 2.14 5.31 -12.64
CA LYS A 28 2.09 3.99 -13.29
C LYS A 28 3.14 3.86 -14.41
N ASP A 29 3.25 4.86 -15.28
CA ASP A 29 4.17 4.92 -16.43
C ASP A 29 5.36 5.83 -16.14
N ASP A 30 5.98 5.68 -14.96
CA ASP A 30 7.12 6.47 -14.56
C ASP A 30 8.39 5.96 -15.24
N ASP A 31 8.98 6.77 -16.13
CA ASP A 31 10.21 6.44 -16.90
C ASP A 31 11.42 6.06 -16.03
N ARG A 32 11.35 6.35 -14.73
CA ARG A 32 12.36 5.94 -13.76
C ARG A 32 12.31 4.46 -13.44
N ILE A 33 11.19 3.77 -13.71
CA ILE A 33 11.03 2.35 -13.40
C ILE A 33 11.92 1.54 -14.37
N THR A 34 12.77 0.68 -13.82
CA THR A 34 13.62 -0.19 -14.65
C THR A 34 12.80 -1.36 -15.22
N LYS A 35 13.30 -2.00 -16.30
CA LYS A 35 12.64 -3.20 -16.87
C LYS A 35 12.45 -4.30 -15.82
N VAL A 36 13.46 -4.54 -14.99
CA VAL A 36 13.37 -5.47 -13.85
C VAL A 36 12.41 -4.92 -12.79
N GLY A 37 12.41 -3.60 -12.59
CA GLY A 37 11.50 -2.90 -11.69
C GLY A 37 10.03 -3.15 -12.01
N HIS A 38 9.64 -3.15 -13.28
CA HIS A 38 8.27 -3.48 -13.69
C HIS A 38 7.87 -4.90 -13.26
N ILE A 39 8.76 -5.88 -13.43
CA ILE A 39 8.50 -7.27 -13.06
C ILE A 39 8.35 -7.40 -11.54
N ILE A 40 9.30 -6.89 -10.75
CA ILE A 40 9.25 -7.03 -9.30
C ILE A 40 8.10 -6.26 -8.67
N ARG A 41 7.68 -5.13 -9.24
CA ARG A 41 6.49 -4.37 -8.82
C ARG A 41 5.20 -5.09 -9.16
N LYS A 42 5.10 -5.67 -10.38
CA LYS A 42 3.94 -6.45 -10.81
C LYS A 42 3.59 -7.56 -9.81
N PHE A 43 4.60 -8.24 -9.28
CA PHE A 43 4.45 -9.32 -8.30
C PHE A 43 4.64 -8.85 -6.84
N ARG A 44 4.78 -7.53 -6.60
CA ARG A 44 5.06 -6.92 -5.30
C ARG A 44 6.27 -7.52 -4.56
N ILE A 45 7.22 -8.09 -5.29
CA ILE A 45 8.48 -8.62 -4.75
C ILE A 45 9.29 -7.50 -4.10
N ASP A 46 9.17 -6.27 -4.60
CA ASP A 46 9.82 -5.08 -4.04
C ASP A 46 9.38 -4.80 -2.60
N GLU A 47 8.26 -5.29 -2.15
CA GLU A 47 7.74 -5.12 -0.80
C GLU A 47 8.16 -6.25 0.17
N LEU A 48 8.75 -7.36 -0.31
CA LEU A 48 9.20 -8.47 0.55
C LEU A 48 10.16 -8.04 1.68
N PRO A 49 11.09 -7.08 1.50
CA PRO A 49 11.94 -6.64 2.60
C PRO A 49 11.17 -6.03 3.79
N GLN A 50 9.90 -5.64 3.61
CA GLN A 50 9.06 -5.16 4.71
C GLN A 50 8.78 -6.26 5.75
N LEU A 51 9.02 -7.55 5.44
CA LEU A 51 9.00 -8.62 6.42
C LEU A 51 10.03 -8.38 7.54
N ILE A 52 11.13 -7.68 7.26
CA ILE A 52 12.11 -7.25 8.27
C ILE A 52 11.45 -6.23 9.22
N ASN A 53 10.61 -5.31 8.70
CA ASN A 53 9.85 -4.39 9.53
C ASN A 53 8.83 -5.12 10.42
N VAL A 54 8.23 -6.20 9.92
CA VAL A 54 7.34 -7.06 10.71
C VAL A 54 8.11 -7.74 11.84
N LEU A 55 9.26 -8.35 11.55
CA LEU A 55 10.13 -8.97 12.57
C LEU A 55 10.61 -7.98 13.61
N LYS A 56 10.91 -6.74 13.22
CA LYS A 56 11.26 -5.63 14.13
C LYS A 56 10.07 -5.07 14.90
N SER A 57 8.87 -5.57 14.67
CA SER A 57 7.61 -5.06 15.25
C SER A 57 7.26 -3.62 14.85
N ASP A 58 7.86 -3.06 13.81
CA ASP A 58 7.47 -1.77 13.23
C ASP A 58 6.15 -1.88 12.48
N MET A 59 5.92 -3.03 11.84
CA MET A 59 4.73 -3.35 11.08
C MET A 59 4.07 -4.64 11.58
N SER A 60 2.85 -4.88 11.11
CA SER A 60 2.13 -6.15 11.16
C SER A 60 2.06 -6.76 9.76
N ILE A 61 1.71 -8.03 9.66
CA ILE A 61 1.39 -8.65 8.35
C ILE A 61 0.12 -8.01 7.80
N VAL A 62 -0.92 -7.87 8.61
CA VAL A 62 -2.20 -7.27 8.22
C VAL A 62 -2.42 -5.95 8.96
N GLY A 63 -2.91 -4.93 8.25
CA GLY A 63 -3.20 -3.62 8.81
C GLY A 63 -3.29 -2.53 7.75
N PRO A 64 -3.56 -1.28 8.15
CA PRO A 64 -3.54 -0.12 7.27
C PRO A 64 -2.18 0.04 6.57
N ARG A 65 -2.18 0.32 5.26
CA ARG A 65 -0.93 0.53 4.51
C ARG A 65 -0.14 1.69 5.10
N PRO A 66 1.21 1.55 5.31
CA PRO A 66 2.03 2.69 5.69
C PRO A 66 2.01 3.76 4.59
N GLU A 67 1.86 5.01 4.98
CA GLU A 67 1.89 6.16 4.08
C GLU A 67 3.14 7.01 4.36
N MET A 68 3.61 7.75 3.36
CA MET A 68 4.67 8.73 3.51
C MET A 68 4.19 9.87 4.43
N LEU A 69 5.10 10.46 5.21
CA LEU A 69 4.76 11.53 6.17
C LEU A 69 4.05 12.69 5.49
N GLU A 70 4.57 13.15 4.35
CA GLU A 70 3.99 14.25 3.58
C GLU A 70 2.54 13.96 3.17
N ASN A 71 2.25 12.70 2.80
CA ASN A 71 0.88 12.31 2.47
C ASN A 71 -0.01 12.27 3.73
N VAL A 72 0.52 11.78 4.86
CA VAL A 72 -0.24 11.74 6.12
C VAL A 72 -0.59 13.17 6.56
N GLU A 73 0.34 14.10 6.52
CA GLU A 73 0.12 15.50 6.85
C GLU A 73 -0.95 16.10 5.94
N LYS A 74 -0.76 16.02 4.61
CA LYS A 74 -1.73 16.52 3.63
C LYS A 74 -3.12 15.92 3.82
N TYR A 75 -3.22 14.59 4.00
CA TYR A 75 -4.52 13.94 4.17
C TYR A 75 -5.17 14.27 5.51
N THR A 76 -4.37 14.54 6.54
CA THR A 76 -4.90 14.93 7.85
C THR A 76 -5.37 16.37 7.88
N ASP A 77 -4.74 17.25 7.10
CA ASP A 77 -5.19 18.65 6.93
C ASP A 77 -6.56 18.70 6.24
N ASP A 78 -6.75 17.89 5.17
CA ASP A 78 -8.00 17.83 4.42
C ASP A 78 -9.07 16.99 5.16
N LEU A 79 -8.68 15.98 5.92
CA LEU A 79 -9.52 14.99 6.61
C LEU A 79 -8.90 14.65 7.97
N PRO A 80 -9.18 15.41 9.05
CA PRO A 80 -8.58 15.21 10.38
C PRO A 80 -8.77 13.79 10.95
N GLU A 81 -9.84 13.10 10.56
CA GLU A 81 -10.13 11.72 10.95
C GLU A 81 -9.13 10.71 10.36
N PHE A 82 -8.36 11.10 9.34
CA PHE A 82 -7.38 10.21 8.72
C PHE A 82 -6.36 9.64 9.72
N ARG A 83 -6.08 10.38 10.80
CA ARG A 83 -5.24 9.91 11.91
C ARG A 83 -5.80 8.69 12.66
N TYR A 84 -7.10 8.40 12.60
CA TYR A 84 -7.67 7.26 13.31
C TYR A 84 -7.17 5.92 12.80
N ARG A 85 -6.68 5.85 11.57
CA ARG A 85 -5.99 4.67 11.04
C ARG A 85 -4.73 4.28 11.82
N LEU A 86 -4.12 5.24 12.53
CA LEU A 86 -2.92 5.03 13.34
C LEU A 86 -3.21 4.26 14.64
N ARG A 87 -4.46 3.93 14.93
CA ARG A 87 -4.86 3.07 16.06
C ARG A 87 -4.45 1.61 15.87
N ALA A 88 -4.16 1.20 14.63
CA ALA A 88 -3.57 -0.11 14.33
C ALA A 88 -2.13 0.04 13.84
N LYS A 89 -1.35 -1.04 13.93
CA LYS A 89 -0.04 -1.11 13.27
C LYS A 89 -0.23 -1.07 11.77
N ALA A 90 0.71 -0.44 11.07
CA ALA A 90 0.78 -0.51 9.62
C ALA A 90 0.98 -1.96 9.17
N GLY A 91 0.27 -2.38 8.10
CA GLY A 91 0.31 -3.74 7.57
C GLY A 91 1.04 -3.83 6.23
N LEU A 92 1.65 -5.00 6.00
CA LEU A 92 2.17 -5.39 4.68
C LEU A 92 1.00 -5.57 3.70
N THR A 93 -0.12 -6.11 4.17
CA THR A 93 -1.39 -6.17 3.46
C THR A 93 -2.54 -5.67 4.33
N GLY A 94 -3.73 -5.47 3.75
CA GLY A 94 -4.92 -5.02 4.45
C GLY A 94 -6.10 -4.81 3.53
N LEU A 95 -7.24 -4.45 4.08
CA LEU A 95 -8.48 -4.25 3.32
C LEU A 95 -8.32 -3.26 2.17
N ALA A 96 -7.72 -2.10 2.45
CA ALA A 96 -7.51 -1.08 1.43
C ALA A 96 -6.54 -1.50 0.32
N GLN A 97 -5.57 -2.38 0.62
CA GLN A 97 -4.63 -2.90 -0.39
C GLN A 97 -5.24 -3.96 -1.29
N ILE A 98 -6.24 -4.72 -0.80
CA ILE A 98 -6.89 -5.82 -1.54
C ILE A 98 -8.08 -5.30 -2.34
N TYR A 99 -8.90 -4.45 -1.74
CA TYR A 99 -10.18 -4.01 -2.32
C TYR A 99 -10.14 -2.56 -2.83
N GLY A 100 -9.15 -1.77 -2.42
CA GLY A 100 -8.93 -0.43 -2.93
C GLY A 100 -8.36 -0.46 -4.35
N LYS A 101 -8.69 0.55 -5.16
CA LYS A 101 -8.14 0.79 -6.49
C LYS A 101 -7.02 1.83 -6.40
N TYR A 102 -6.23 1.95 -7.47
CA TYR A 102 -5.14 2.94 -7.54
C TYR A 102 -5.64 4.38 -7.26
N ASN A 103 -6.83 4.72 -7.75
CA ASN A 103 -7.46 6.03 -7.57
C ASN A 103 -8.38 6.11 -6.33
N THR A 104 -8.25 5.20 -5.38
CA THR A 104 -9.02 5.21 -4.14
C THR A 104 -8.71 6.48 -3.34
N SER A 105 -9.76 7.25 -3.03
CA SER A 105 -9.62 8.50 -2.28
C SER A 105 -9.06 8.24 -0.87
N PRO A 106 -8.40 9.23 -0.23
CA PRO A 106 -7.98 9.12 1.17
C PRO A 106 -9.13 8.78 2.11
N ARG A 107 -10.33 9.27 1.83
CA ARG A 107 -11.54 8.98 2.60
C ARG A 107 -11.96 7.51 2.47
N ASP A 108 -11.94 6.96 1.26
CA ASP A 108 -12.31 5.56 1.05
C ASP A 108 -11.25 4.61 1.64
N LYS A 109 -9.96 4.97 1.54
CA LYS A 109 -8.89 4.26 2.25
C LYS A 109 -9.15 4.23 3.75
N LEU A 110 -9.49 5.39 4.32
CA LEU A 110 -9.80 5.51 5.75
C LEU A 110 -10.98 4.63 6.14
N ILE A 111 -12.06 4.63 5.36
CA ILE A 111 -13.26 3.80 5.62
C ILE A 111 -12.86 2.32 5.67
N MET A 112 -12.07 1.83 4.70
CA MET A 112 -11.60 0.45 4.68
C MET A 112 -10.67 0.14 5.85
N ASP A 113 -9.75 1.05 6.19
CA ASP A 113 -8.85 0.88 7.33
C ASP A 113 -9.62 0.85 8.66
N LEU A 114 -10.63 1.71 8.83
CA LEU A 114 -11.46 1.71 10.02
C LEU A 114 -12.36 0.47 10.11
N ALA A 115 -12.89 -0.01 8.98
CA ALA A 115 -13.65 -1.26 8.93
C ALA A 115 -12.79 -2.45 9.39
N TYR A 116 -11.51 -2.51 8.95
CA TYR A 116 -10.57 -3.51 9.45
C TYR A 116 -10.34 -3.37 10.96
N ILE A 117 -10.06 -2.15 11.44
CA ILE A 117 -9.78 -1.90 12.86
C ILE A 117 -10.96 -2.30 13.76
N GLN A 118 -12.18 -2.04 13.30
CA GLN A 118 -13.40 -2.38 14.05
C GLN A 118 -13.71 -3.89 14.09
N GLN A 119 -13.38 -4.59 12.98
CA GLN A 119 -13.67 -6.02 12.83
C GLN A 119 -12.45 -6.91 13.06
N TYR A 120 -11.37 -6.32 13.64
CA TYR A 120 -10.12 -7.02 13.87
C TYR A 120 -10.34 -8.40 14.50
N SER A 121 -9.83 -9.42 13.84
CA SER A 121 -9.82 -10.79 14.33
C SER A 121 -8.76 -11.62 13.59
N VAL A 122 -8.24 -12.64 14.26
CA VAL A 122 -7.28 -13.59 13.63
C VAL A 122 -7.86 -14.22 12.38
N TRP A 123 -9.17 -14.48 12.36
CA TRP A 123 -9.85 -15.04 11.20
C TRP A 123 -9.89 -14.08 10.02
N LEU A 124 -10.13 -12.80 10.28
CA LEU A 124 -10.06 -11.76 9.25
C LEU A 124 -8.65 -11.63 8.68
N ASP A 125 -7.63 -11.66 9.54
CA ASP A 125 -6.22 -11.61 9.13
C ASP A 125 -5.87 -12.77 8.21
N LEU A 126 -6.23 -14.01 8.58
CA LEU A 126 -6.00 -15.19 7.74
C LEU A 126 -6.70 -15.08 6.38
N LYS A 127 -7.94 -14.58 6.35
CA LYS A 127 -8.65 -14.30 5.09
C LYS A 127 -7.91 -13.32 4.20
N LEU A 128 -7.43 -12.22 4.79
CA LEU A 128 -6.73 -11.17 4.04
C LEU A 128 -5.36 -11.65 3.54
N ILE A 129 -4.63 -12.47 4.31
CA ILE A 129 -3.38 -13.10 3.87
C ILE A 129 -3.63 -14.02 2.68
N LEU A 130 -4.63 -14.92 2.76
CA LEU A 130 -4.99 -15.80 1.66
C LEU A 130 -5.42 -15.02 0.40
N ARG A 131 -6.23 -13.98 0.58
CA ARG A 131 -6.65 -13.11 -0.52
C ARG A 131 -5.45 -12.40 -1.16
N THR A 132 -4.50 -11.93 -0.37
CA THR A 132 -3.25 -11.32 -0.86
C THR A 132 -2.48 -12.31 -1.73
N ALA A 133 -2.30 -13.55 -1.27
CA ALA A 133 -1.62 -14.59 -2.04
C ALA A 133 -2.32 -14.83 -3.40
N LEU A 134 -3.65 -14.89 -3.42
CA LEU A 134 -4.42 -15.03 -4.66
C LEU A 134 -4.21 -13.84 -5.60
N VAL A 135 -4.30 -12.60 -5.10
CA VAL A 135 -4.08 -11.39 -5.89
C VAL A 135 -2.65 -11.34 -6.47
N LEU A 136 -1.65 -11.82 -5.73
CA LEU A 136 -0.27 -11.90 -6.23
C LEU A 136 -0.10 -12.95 -7.33
N LEU A 137 -0.88 -14.03 -7.29
CA LEU A 137 -0.87 -15.10 -8.32
C LEU A 137 -1.72 -14.71 -9.55
N THR A 138 -2.67 -13.78 -9.40
CA THR A 138 -3.51 -13.26 -10.48
C THR A 138 -3.24 -11.77 -10.68
N PRO A 139 -2.11 -11.38 -11.32
CA PRO A 139 -1.70 -9.99 -11.45
C PRO A 139 -2.71 -9.07 -12.14
N GLU A 140 -3.64 -9.64 -12.91
CA GLU A 140 -4.74 -8.91 -13.58
C GLU A 140 -5.78 -8.38 -12.57
N GLU A 141 -5.90 -8.97 -11.40
CA GLU A 141 -6.74 -8.49 -10.29
C GLU A 141 -5.98 -7.53 -9.35
N SER A 142 -4.67 -7.35 -9.56
CA SER A 142 -3.91 -6.40 -8.76
C SER A 142 -4.38 -4.97 -9.03
N THR A 143 -4.33 -4.12 -8.03
CA THR A 143 -4.77 -2.71 -8.07
C THR A 143 -4.14 -1.91 -9.23
N GLU A 144 -3.05 -2.41 -9.82
CA GLU A 144 -2.36 -1.78 -10.95
C GLU A 144 -2.96 -2.19 -12.31
N ALA A 145 -3.60 -3.37 -12.41
CA ALA A 145 -4.17 -3.88 -13.67
C ALA A 145 -5.54 -3.28 -14.04
N PHE A 146 -6.24 -2.68 -13.08
CA PHE A 146 -7.60 -2.16 -13.33
C PHE A 146 -7.68 -0.88 -14.17
N GLU A 147 -6.56 -0.18 -14.44
CA GLU A 147 -6.57 1.02 -15.27
C GLU A 147 -6.58 0.72 -16.78
N ASP A 148 -6.04 -0.43 -17.21
CA ASP A 148 -5.93 -0.74 -18.64
C ASP A 148 -7.29 -0.98 -19.32
N LYS A 149 -8.30 -1.48 -18.57
CA LYS A 149 -9.64 -1.74 -19.14
C LYS A 149 -10.53 -0.51 -19.35
N LYS A 150 -10.24 0.62 -18.70
CA LYS A 150 -11.05 1.85 -18.88
C LYS A 150 -10.62 2.72 -20.05
N THR A 151 -9.43 2.53 -20.58
CA THR A 151 -8.92 3.32 -21.72
C THR A 151 -9.40 2.73 -23.05
N GLU A 152 -9.67 1.43 -23.10
CA GLU A 152 -10.17 0.76 -24.32
C GLU A 152 -11.69 0.92 -24.55
N GLU A 153 -12.47 1.21 -23.51
CA GLU A 153 -13.94 1.45 -23.66
C GLU A 153 -14.31 2.88 -24.07
N LYS A 154 -13.33 3.78 -24.25
CA LYS A 154 -13.56 5.19 -24.65
C LYS A 154 -12.87 5.62 -25.94
N ALA A 155 -12.42 4.66 -26.78
CA ALA A 155 -11.86 4.93 -28.11
C ALA A 155 -12.89 4.62 -29.20
#